data_954e5715734483a144476c1e742c49e2
#
_entry.id   954e5715734483a144476c1e742c49e2
#
_cell.length_a   1.000
_cell.length_b   1.000
_cell.length_c   1.000
_cell.angle_alpha   90.00
_cell.angle_beta   90.00
_cell.angle_gamma   90.00
#
_symmetry.space_group_name_H-M   'P 1'
#
loop_
_entity.id
_entity.type
_entity.pdbx_description
1 polymer ?
#
loop_
_entity_poly.entity_id
_entity_poly.type
_entity_poly.pdbx_seq_one_letter_code
_entity_poly.pdbx_strand_id
1 'polypeptide(L)'
;MHALIIKDDDLIAIAIEEVLRNCGFKSFDFAVSLDQAVMAARQRCPELITADIELKPGSGIDAVQTICSEKPIPVIFITGRADDARARMPQHPVLSKPFRVSDVEAAVREVMSE
;
A
#
# COMPACT_ATOMS: atom_id res chain seq x y z
N MET A 1 11.24 3.20 10.07
CA MET A 1 10.16 3.70 9.19
C MET A 1 8.89 2.91 9.43
N HIS A 2 7.76 3.54 9.23
CA HIS A 2 6.43 2.96 9.46
C HIS A 2 5.67 2.82 8.15
N ALA A 3 5.01 1.68 7.96
CA ALA A 3 4.23 1.41 6.75
C ALA A 3 2.79 1.04 7.09
N LEU A 4 1.87 1.44 6.21
CA LEU A 4 0.46 1.04 6.28
C LEU A 4 0.20 0.05 5.16
N ILE A 5 -0.29 -1.13 5.51
CA ILE A 5 -0.62 -2.19 4.56
C ILE A 5 -2.15 -2.31 4.49
N ILE A 6 -2.71 -1.96 3.35
CA ILE A 6 -4.16 -1.97 3.12
C ILE A 6 -4.49 -3.21 2.28
N LYS A 7 -4.99 -4.25 2.92
CA LYS A 7 -5.22 -5.53 2.28
C LYS A 7 -6.24 -6.36 3.07
N ASP A 8 -7.15 -7.02 2.37
CA ASP A 8 -8.15 -7.88 3.00
C ASP A 8 -7.71 -9.34 3.13
N ASP A 9 -6.56 -9.71 2.60
CA ASP A 9 -6.00 -11.07 2.70
C ASP A 9 -4.83 -11.07 3.68
N ASP A 10 -4.99 -11.71 4.83
CA ASP A 10 -4.00 -11.73 5.89
C ASP A 10 -2.68 -12.37 5.46
N LEU A 11 -2.74 -13.44 4.65
CA LEU A 11 -1.52 -14.13 4.22
C LEU A 11 -0.68 -13.25 3.30
N ILE A 12 -1.33 -12.52 2.41
CA ILE A 12 -0.63 -11.61 1.50
C ILE A 12 -0.09 -10.40 2.28
N ALA A 13 -0.87 -9.90 3.25
CA ALA A 13 -0.41 -8.80 4.11
C ALA A 13 0.85 -9.19 4.88
N ILE A 14 0.91 -10.41 5.41
CA ILE A 14 2.08 -10.92 6.13
C ILE A 14 3.29 -11.02 5.18
N ALA A 15 3.07 -11.49 3.96
CA ALA A 15 4.15 -11.58 2.96
C ALA A 15 4.71 -10.19 2.62
N ILE A 16 3.84 -9.20 2.47
CA ILE A 16 4.24 -7.82 2.20
C ILE A 16 5.02 -7.26 3.39
N GLU A 17 4.52 -7.49 4.61
CA GLU A 17 5.21 -7.06 5.83
C GLU A 17 6.65 -7.57 5.86
N GLU A 18 6.84 -8.86 5.58
CA GLU A 18 8.17 -9.47 5.62
C GLU A 18 9.13 -8.79 4.63
N VAL A 19 8.66 -8.54 3.40
CA VAL A 19 9.48 -7.85 2.40
C VAL A 19 9.84 -6.44 2.88
N LEU A 20 8.88 -5.70 3.44
CA LEU A 20 9.11 -4.34 3.91
C LEU A 20 10.05 -4.31 5.11
N ARG A 21 10.00 -5.30 5.99
CA ARG A 21 10.97 -5.41 7.09
C ARG A 21 12.39 -5.51 6.55
N ASN A 22 12.58 -6.27 5.50
CA ASN A 22 13.89 -6.40 4.85
C ASN A 22 14.31 -5.10 4.15
N CYS A 23 13.37 -4.21 3.86
CA CYS A 23 13.65 -2.89 3.28
C CYS A 23 13.88 -1.81 4.33
N GLY A 24 13.85 -2.14 5.62
CA GLY A 24 14.13 -1.18 6.70
C GLY A 24 12.91 -0.67 7.46
N PHE A 25 11.71 -1.15 7.15
CA PHE A 25 10.51 -0.78 7.90
C PHE A 25 10.43 -1.61 9.17
N LYS A 26 10.13 -0.96 10.30
CA LYS A 26 10.16 -1.61 11.63
C LYS A 26 8.80 -1.65 12.30
N SER A 27 7.85 -0.85 11.86
CA SER A 27 6.50 -0.84 12.43
C SER A 27 5.47 -0.77 11.31
N PHE A 28 4.30 -1.34 11.59
CA PHE A 28 3.26 -1.53 10.57
C PHE A 28 1.89 -1.34 11.17
N ASP A 29 0.99 -0.75 10.38
CA ASP A 29 -0.44 -0.83 10.62
C ASP A 29 -1.07 -1.63 9.48
N PHE A 30 -2.13 -2.35 9.78
CA PHE A 30 -2.87 -3.15 8.83
C PHE A 30 -4.31 -2.66 8.77
N ALA A 31 -4.85 -2.53 7.57
CA ALA A 31 -6.24 -2.13 7.38
C ALA A 31 -6.90 -3.02 6.33
N VAL A 32 -8.14 -3.41 6.59
CA VAL A 32 -8.92 -4.24 5.68
C VAL A 32 -10.07 -3.48 5.04
N SER A 33 -10.27 -2.21 5.41
CA SER A 33 -11.35 -1.38 4.90
C SER A 33 -10.88 0.06 4.73
N LEU A 34 -11.69 0.83 3.99
CA LEU A 34 -11.44 2.26 3.81
C LEU A 34 -11.34 2.99 5.15
N ASP A 35 -12.31 2.78 6.03
CA ASP A 35 -12.36 3.50 7.30
C ASP A 35 -11.16 3.16 8.19
N GLN A 36 -10.78 1.89 8.26
CA GLN A 36 -9.61 1.49 9.04
C GLN A 36 -8.33 2.11 8.51
N ALA A 37 -8.19 2.16 7.18
CA ALA A 37 -6.99 2.73 6.56
C ALA A 37 -6.86 4.22 6.87
N VAL A 38 -7.94 4.97 6.75
CA VAL A 38 -7.95 6.41 7.03
C VAL A 38 -7.64 6.67 8.51
N MET A 39 -8.29 5.91 9.40
CA MET A 39 -8.03 6.05 10.84
C MET A 39 -6.58 5.74 11.21
N ALA A 40 -6.04 4.65 10.68
CA ALA A 40 -4.66 4.27 10.97
C ALA A 40 -3.68 5.35 10.51
N ALA A 41 -3.89 5.90 9.32
CA ALA A 41 -3.02 6.94 8.78
C ALA A 41 -3.09 8.23 9.59
N ARG A 42 -4.27 8.55 10.14
CA ARG A 42 -4.44 9.74 10.98
C ARG A 42 -3.81 9.59 12.35
N GLN A 43 -3.89 8.38 12.92
CA GLN A 43 -3.28 8.10 14.22
C GLN A 43 -1.76 8.09 14.14
N ARG A 44 -1.22 7.51 13.08
CA ARG A 44 0.21 7.46 12.85
C ARG A 44 0.49 7.53 11.36
N CYS A 45 1.01 8.67 10.92
CA CYS A 45 1.28 8.91 9.51
C CYS A 45 2.35 7.92 9.01
N PRO A 46 2.01 7.06 8.02
CA PRO A 46 3.00 6.14 7.48
C PRO A 46 3.94 6.85 6.51
N GLU A 47 5.10 6.25 6.31
CA GLU A 47 6.08 6.71 5.34
C GLU A 47 5.93 5.99 4.00
N LEU A 48 5.15 4.91 3.99
CA LEU A 48 4.81 4.15 2.80
C LEU A 48 3.45 3.50 2.98
N ILE A 49 2.66 3.47 1.91
CA ILE A 49 1.40 2.73 1.85
C ILE A 49 1.50 1.67 0.77
N THR A 50 1.16 0.42 1.09
CA THR A 50 0.87 -0.59 0.08
C THR A 50 -0.63 -0.84 0.10
N ALA A 51 -1.25 -0.85 -1.06
CA ALA A 51 -2.71 -0.92 -1.15
C ALA A 51 -3.19 -1.89 -2.22
N ASP A 52 -4.26 -2.61 -1.91
CA ASP A 52 -5.04 -3.34 -2.90
C ASP A 52 -6.26 -2.50 -3.22
N ILE A 53 -6.70 -2.49 -4.49
CA ILE A 53 -7.90 -1.74 -4.85
C ILE A 53 -9.18 -2.46 -4.45
N GLU A 54 -9.12 -3.77 -4.19
CA GLU A 54 -10.28 -4.56 -3.77
C GLU A 54 -10.37 -4.62 -2.25
N LEU A 55 -11.21 -3.78 -1.68
CA LEU A 55 -11.52 -3.80 -0.25
C LEU A 55 -13.01 -4.00 -0.05
N LYS A 56 -13.38 -4.48 1.12
CA LYS A 56 -14.80 -4.66 1.49
C LYS A 56 -15.00 -4.17 2.93
N PRO A 57 -15.75 -3.07 3.13
CA PRO A 57 -16.27 -2.16 2.10
C PRO A 57 -15.23 -1.15 1.62
N GLY A 58 -15.50 -0.57 0.46
CA GLY A 58 -14.68 0.50 -0.08
C GLY A 58 -13.64 0.03 -1.09
N SER A 59 -12.76 0.92 -1.44
CA SER A 59 -11.69 0.66 -2.41
C SER A 59 -10.38 1.19 -1.88
N GLY A 60 -9.29 0.46 -2.17
CA GLY A 60 -7.95 0.92 -1.84
C GLY A 60 -7.59 2.24 -2.53
N ILE A 61 -8.14 2.48 -3.73
CA ILE A 61 -7.92 3.75 -4.42
C ILE A 61 -8.59 4.90 -3.64
N ASP A 62 -9.82 4.70 -3.18
CA ASP A 62 -10.51 5.72 -2.38
C ASP A 62 -9.78 5.98 -1.07
N ALA A 63 -9.27 4.93 -0.43
CA ALA A 63 -8.49 5.07 0.79
C ALA A 63 -7.23 5.91 0.56
N VAL A 64 -6.48 5.59 -0.49
CA VAL A 64 -5.25 6.31 -0.83
C VAL A 64 -5.56 7.77 -1.18
N GLN A 65 -6.61 8.02 -1.98
CA GLN A 65 -6.98 9.38 -2.33
C GLN A 65 -7.35 10.21 -1.10
N THR A 66 -8.09 9.63 -0.17
CA THR A 66 -8.47 10.30 1.07
C THR A 66 -7.25 10.61 1.93
N ILE A 67 -6.38 9.63 2.13
CA ILE A 67 -5.20 9.80 2.96
C ILE A 67 -4.24 10.81 2.34
N CYS A 68 -3.96 10.67 1.05
CA CYS A 68 -2.98 11.52 0.37
C CYS A 68 -3.51 12.93 0.07
N SER A 69 -4.83 13.16 0.21
CA SER A 69 -5.36 14.52 0.11
C SER A 69 -4.92 15.38 1.30
N GLU A 70 -4.65 14.74 2.43
CA GLU A 70 -4.18 15.43 3.64
C GLU A 70 -2.66 15.58 3.65
N LYS A 71 -1.94 14.56 3.15
CA LYS A 71 -0.48 14.57 3.10
C LYS A 71 0.01 13.62 2.00
N PRO A 72 0.88 14.05 1.09
CA PRO A 72 1.45 13.15 0.08
C PRO A 72 2.29 12.07 0.75
N ILE A 73 1.98 10.81 0.45
CA ILE A 73 2.71 9.66 1.00
C ILE A 73 3.03 8.73 -0.18
N PRO A 74 4.23 8.17 -0.27
CA PRO A 74 4.54 7.17 -1.30
C PRO A 74 3.60 5.98 -1.23
N VAL A 75 3.08 5.54 -2.39
CA VAL A 75 2.11 4.46 -2.47
C VAL A 75 2.54 3.45 -3.53
N ILE A 76 2.40 2.17 -3.21
CA ILE A 76 2.57 1.06 -4.14
C ILE A 76 1.26 0.27 -4.15
N PHE A 77 0.65 0.11 -5.33
CA PHE A 77 -0.52 -0.75 -5.47
C PHE A 77 -0.08 -2.17 -5.77
N ILE A 78 -0.61 -3.14 -5.02
CA ILE A 78 -0.36 -4.56 -5.22
C ILE A 78 -1.72 -5.23 -5.31
N THR A 79 -2.14 -5.60 -6.52
CA THR A 79 -3.54 -5.98 -6.75
C THR A 79 -3.68 -6.96 -7.91
N GLY A 80 -4.73 -7.78 -7.89
CA GLY A 80 -5.13 -8.60 -9.04
C GLY A 80 -5.79 -7.79 -10.14
N ARG A 81 -6.11 -6.51 -9.88
CA ARG A 81 -6.73 -5.60 -10.86
C ARG A 81 -5.77 -4.48 -11.24
N ALA A 82 -4.58 -4.87 -11.68
CA ALA A 82 -3.50 -3.93 -11.96
C ALA A 82 -3.85 -2.92 -13.07
N ASP A 83 -4.60 -3.35 -14.09
CA ASP A 83 -4.98 -2.45 -15.17
C ASP A 83 -5.88 -1.33 -14.68
N ASP A 84 -6.85 -1.63 -13.80
CA ASP A 84 -7.70 -0.61 -13.20
C ASP A 84 -6.88 0.36 -12.37
N ALA A 85 -5.95 -0.15 -11.58
CA ALA A 85 -5.11 0.70 -10.75
C ALA A 85 -4.23 1.62 -11.61
N ARG A 86 -3.65 1.11 -12.67
CA ARG A 86 -2.82 1.92 -13.58
C ARG A 86 -3.63 3.01 -14.28
N ALA A 87 -4.85 2.67 -14.67
CA ALA A 87 -5.72 3.64 -15.35
C ALA A 87 -6.16 4.77 -14.42
N ARG A 88 -6.45 4.46 -13.15
CA ARG A 88 -6.97 5.42 -12.19
C ARG A 88 -5.90 6.15 -11.41
N MET A 89 -4.74 5.53 -11.19
CA MET A 89 -3.65 6.08 -10.38
C MET A 89 -2.31 5.92 -11.12
N PRO A 90 -2.14 6.56 -12.30
CA PRO A 90 -0.96 6.34 -13.13
C PRO A 90 0.34 6.86 -12.53
N GLN A 91 0.28 7.72 -11.52
CA GLN A 91 1.46 8.30 -10.89
C GLN A 91 2.11 7.38 -9.86
N HIS A 92 1.47 6.26 -9.53
CA HIS A 92 1.98 5.33 -8.52
C HIS A 92 2.39 4.00 -9.16
N PRO A 93 3.45 3.33 -8.66
CA PRO A 93 3.78 1.99 -9.11
C PRO A 93 2.64 1.01 -8.82
N VAL A 94 2.40 0.10 -9.77
CA VAL A 94 1.38 -0.93 -9.64
C VAL A 94 2.01 -2.28 -9.93
N LEU A 95 1.87 -3.21 -8.97
CA LEU A 95 2.33 -4.59 -9.11
C LEU A 95 1.12 -5.50 -9.22
N SER A 96 1.11 -6.39 -10.20
CA SER A 96 0.05 -7.37 -10.36
C SER A 96 0.37 -8.64 -9.58
N LYS A 97 -0.68 -9.36 -9.15
CA LYS A 97 -0.52 -10.68 -8.54
C LYS A 97 -0.42 -11.75 -9.63
N PRO A 98 0.39 -12.79 -9.42
CA PRO A 98 1.30 -12.95 -8.29
C PRO A 98 2.51 -12.03 -8.40
N PHE A 99 2.95 -11.47 -7.29
CA PHE A 99 4.11 -10.60 -7.27
C PHE A 99 5.35 -11.34 -6.77
N ARG A 100 6.53 -10.83 -7.13
CA ARG A 100 7.80 -11.35 -6.62
C ARG A 100 8.35 -10.40 -5.56
N VAL A 101 9.11 -10.97 -4.62
CA VAL A 101 9.80 -10.17 -3.60
C VAL A 101 10.64 -9.07 -4.26
N SER A 102 11.38 -9.41 -5.33
CA SER A 102 12.22 -8.44 -6.04
C SER A 102 11.40 -7.29 -6.66
N ASP A 103 10.17 -7.56 -7.09
CA ASP A 103 9.30 -6.52 -7.64
C ASP A 103 8.90 -5.52 -6.57
N VAL A 104 8.54 -6.01 -5.38
CA VAL A 104 8.20 -5.14 -4.24
C VAL A 104 9.41 -4.32 -3.81
N GLU A 105 10.57 -4.96 -3.69
CA GLU A 105 11.81 -4.27 -3.31
C GLU A 105 12.17 -3.16 -4.31
N ALA A 106 12.03 -3.44 -5.61
CA ALA A 106 12.31 -2.44 -6.64
C ALA A 106 11.33 -1.26 -6.55
N ALA A 107 10.04 -1.54 -6.33
CA ALA A 107 9.04 -0.48 -6.19
C ALA A 107 9.30 0.37 -4.95
N VAL A 108 9.70 -0.25 -3.84
CA VAL A 108 10.05 0.49 -2.62
C VAL A 108 11.23 1.43 -2.89
N ARG A 109 12.27 0.95 -3.55
CA ARG A 109 13.42 1.79 -3.90
C ARG A 109 12.99 2.96 -4.79
N GLU A 110 12.10 2.71 -5.75
CA GLU A 110 11.61 3.74 -6.65
C GLU A 110 10.88 4.86 -5.91
N VAL A 111 9.95 4.51 -5.02
CA VAL A 111 9.13 5.53 -4.34
C VAL A 111 9.82 6.19 -3.17
N MET A 112 10.83 5.54 -2.58
CA MET A 112 11.55 6.08 -1.42
C MET A 112 12.84 6.79 -1.79
N SER A 113 13.29 6.71 -3.04
CA SER A 113 14.52 7.37 -3.49
C SER A 113 14.18 8.78 -3.99
N GLU A 114 14.44 9.74 -3.15
CA GLU A 114 14.22 11.15 -3.45
C GLU A 114 15.52 11.92 -3.35
#